data_de1632838c2e78bc9009b6d173986ce5
#
_entry.id   de1632838c2e78bc9009b6d173986ce5
#
_cell.length_a   1.000
_cell.length_b   1.000
_cell.length_c   1.000
_cell.angle_alpha   90.00
_cell.angle_beta   90.00
_cell.angle_gamma   90.00
#
_symmetry.space_group_name_H-M   'P 1'
#
loop_
_entity.id
_entity.type
_entity.pdbx_description
1 polymer ?
#
loop_
_entity_poly.entity_id
_entity_poly.type
_entity_poly.pdbx_seq_one_letter_code
_entity_poly.pdbx_strand_id
1 'polypeptide(L)'
;MLINIARWKQNNYTQQLIDWCHHHKEQLVYPDLDALNVLLQDDVIQLPARYNVVPQFLHAHLFSNKAFNTELRECLFSPAIVHFASCAPWYQDEYKNPFDGLWHATNQTLKCPAKITYRHKGWQRLKHRIKYWLFPKSRPTSISLSELRAQFLKISSEQQESPLSEDKQP
;
A
#
# COMPACT_ATOMS: atom_id res chain seq x y z
N MET A 1 -8.75 -2.02 9.75
CA MET A 1 -9.51 -1.12 10.65
C MET A 1 -9.89 -1.89 11.91
N LEU A 2 -9.78 -1.25 13.08
CA LEU A 2 -10.30 -1.75 14.36
C LEU A 2 -11.54 -0.93 14.73
N ILE A 3 -12.62 -1.62 15.10
CA ILE A 3 -13.89 -0.96 15.37
C ILE A 3 -14.28 -1.20 16.84
N ASN A 4 -14.58 -0.13 17.56
CA ASN A 4 -15.23 -0.22 18.88
C ASN A 4 -16.73 -0.51 18.67
N ILE A 5 -17.10 -1.77 18.77
CA ILE A 5 -18.47 -2.22 18.49
C ILE A 5 -19.51 -1.61 19.45
N ALA A 6 -19.16 -1.37 20.71
CA ALA A 6 -20.07 -0.74 21.66
C ALA A 6 -20.39 0.70 21.22
N ARG A 7 -19.36 1.50 20.94
CA ARG A 7 -19.50 2.88 20.43
C ARG A 7 -20.22 2.93 19.08
N TRP A 8 -19.91 1.98 18.19
CA TRP A 8 -20.57 1.86 16.90
C TRP A 8 -22.10 1.69 17.04
N LYS A 9 -22.52 0.81 17.92
CA LYS A 9 -23.94 0.57 18.20
C LYS A 9 -24.59 1.77 18.90
N GLN A 10 -23.93 2.33 19.91
CA GLN A 10 -24.42 3.50 20.66
C GLN A 10 -24.70 4.69 19.76
N ASN A 11 -23.83 4.94 18.80
CA ASN A 11 -23.95 6.04 17.86
C ASN A 11 -24.78 5.70 16.62
N ASN A 12 -25.28 4.46 16.51
CA ASN A 12 -26.05 3.99 15.35
C ASN A 12 -25.34 4.23 13.99
N TYR A 13 -24.03 4.08 13.95
CA TYR A 13 -23.24 4.38 12.73
C TYR A 13 -23.65 3.56 11.50
N THR A 14 -24.15 2.34 11.68
CA THR A 14 -24.65 1.53 10.56
C THR A 14 -25.75 2.26 9.80
N GLN A 15 -26.76 2.77 10.50
CA GLN A 15 -27.85 3.48 9.84
C GLN A 15 -27.39 4.80 9.22
N GLN A 16 -26.56 5.56 9.93
CA GLN A 16 -26.02 6.82 9.40
C GLN A 16 -25.22 6.60 8.10
N LEU A 17 -24.40 5.54 8.02
CA LEU A 17 -23.65 5.19 6.81
C LEU A 17 -24.59 4.83 5.66
N ILE A 18 -25.63 4.03 5.92
CA ILE A 18 -26.60 3.63 4.91
C ILE A 18 -27.34 4.87 4.39
N ASP A 19 -27.84 5.71 5.28
CA ASP A 19 -28.59 6.92 4.91
C ASP A 19 -27.70 7.89 4.13
N TRP A 20 -26.46 8.08 4.57
CA TRP A 20 -25.50 8.94 3.88
C TRP A 20 -25.20 8.44 2.46
N CYS A 21 -24.96 7.14 2.28
CA CYS A 21 -24.72 6.55 0.97
C CYS A 21 -25.96 6.70 0.06
N HIS A 22 -27.16 6.54 0.57
CA HIS A 22 -28.39 6.74 -0.21
C HIS A 22 -28.55 8.17 -0.71
N HIS A 23 -28.22 9.15 0.13
CA HIS A 23 -28.36 10.57 -0.22
C HIS A 23 -27.26 11.06 -1.19
N HIS A 24 -26.07 10.44 -1.17
CA HIS A 24 -24.89 10.87 -1.96
C HIS A 24 -24.47 9.88 -3.05
N LYS A 25 -25.34 8.95 -3.43
CA LYS A 25 -25.03 7.85 -4.36
C LYS A 25 -24.36 8.29 -5.66
N GLU A 26 -24.72 9.44 -6.20
CA GLU A 26 -24.19 10.00 -7.45
C GLU A 26 -22.76 10.59 -7.31
N GLN A 27 -22.30 10.82 -6.07
CA GLN A 27 -20.99 11.41 -5.76
C GLN A 27 -19.99 10.37 -5.29
N LEU A 28 -20.44 9.13 -5.01
CA LEU A 28 -19.60 8.07 -4.48
C LEU A 28 -18.63 7.54 -5.53
N VAL A 29 -17.34 7.55 -5.21
CA VAL A 29 -16.27 6.91 -5.99
C VAL A 29 -15.93 5.56 -5.34
N TYR A 30 -15.73 5.57 -4.04
CA TYR A 30 -15.48 4.39 -3.20
C TYR A 30 -16.48 4.39 -2.03
N PRO A 31 -17.68 3.81 -2.22
CA PRO A 31 -18.81 3.98 -1.30
C PRO A 31 -18.52 3.71 0.17
N ASP A 32 -17.75 2.64 0.45
CA ASP A 32 -17.36 2.25 1.80
C ASP A 32 -16.34 3.21 2.41
N LEU A 33 -15.35 3.65 1.63
CA LEU A 33 -14.31 4.58 2.10
C LEU A 33 -14.85 6.01 2.24
N ASP A 34 -15.61 6.47 1.25
CA ASP A 34 -16.13 7.85 1.23
C ASP A 34 -17.06 8.09 2.41
N ALA A 35 -18.01 7.18 2.65
CA ALA A 35 -18.95 7.28 3.77
C ALA A 35 -18.26 7.21 5.14
N LEU A 36 -17.31 6.28 5.31
CA LEU A 36 -16.54 6.16 6.56
C LEU A 36 -15.70 7.40 6.83
N ASN A 37 -15.02 7.94 5.81
CA ASN A 37 -14.16 9.10 5.97
C ASN A 37 -14.96 10.36 6.34
N VAL A 38 -16.15 10.55 5.76
CA VAL A 38 -16.98 11.72 6.06
C VAL A 38 -17.64 11.62 7.43
N LEU A 39 -18.21 10.47 7.76
CA LEU A 39 -19.00 10.32 8.99
C LEU A 39 -18.15 10.09 10.24
N LEU A 40 -16.95 9.54 10.09
CA LEU A 40 -16.11 9.17 11.22
C LEU A 40 -14.83 10.01 11.34
N GLN A 41 -14.65 11.06 10.52
CA GLN A 41 -13.42 11.86 10.48
C GLN A 41 -12.95 12.34 11.87
N ASP A 42 -13.90 12.69 12.76
CA ASP A 42 -13.61 13.19 14.11
C ASP A 42 -13.54 12.05 15.15
N ASP A 43 -13.82 10.82 14.75
CA ASP A 43 -13.97 9.65 15.64
C ASP A 43 -12.94 8.55 15.34
N VAL A 44 -11.89 8.85 14.57
CA VAL A 44 -10.83 7.92 14.22
C VAL A 44 -9.54 8.20 14.98
N ILE A 45 -8.86 7.12 15.34
CA ILE A 45 -7.47 7.17 15.82
C ILE A 45 -6.60 6.61 14.70
N GLN A 46 -5.69 7.42 14.18
CA GLN A 46 -4.76 7.00 13.15
C GLN A 46 -3.68 6.10 13.77
N LEU A 47 -3.55 4.90 13.23
CA LEU A 47 -2.49 3.98 13.61
C LEU A 47 -1.21 4.28 12.80
N PRO A 48 -0.01 3.97 13.34
CA PRO A 48 1.23 4.04 12.58
C PRO A 48 1.15 3.27 11.27
N ALA A 49 1.80 3.78 10.21
CA ALA A 49 1.72 3.23 8.85
C ALA A 49 2.15 1.75 8.75
N ARG A 50 3.00 1.27 9.67
CA ARG A 50 3.40 -0.13 9.77
C ARG A 50 2.22 -1.12 9.90
N TYR A 51 1.06 -0.67 10.38
CA TYR A 51 -0.16 -1.48 10.50
C TYR A 51 -1.01 -1.53 9.21
N ASN A 52 -0.58 -0.84 8.17
CA ASN A 52 -1.20 -0.90 6.84
C ASN A 52 -0.18 -0.55 5.75
N VAL A 53 0.89 -1.34 5.66
CA VAL A 53 1.93 -1.10 4.64
C VAL A 53 1.40 -1.46 3.28
N VAL A 54 1.16 -0.46 2.45
CA VAL A 54 0.76 -0.61 1.05
C VAL A 54 1.94 -0.33 0.11
N PRO A 55 2.00 -0.95 -1.09
CA PRO A 55 3.11 -0.77 -2.03
C PRO A 55 3.38 0.69 -2.40
N GLN A 56 2.32 1.50 -2.42
CA GLN A 56 2.39 2.93 -2.75
C GLN A 56 3.25 3.75 -1.78
N PHE A 57 3.44 3.28 -0.55
CA PHE A 57 4.31 3.92 0.44
C PHE A 57 5.80 3.61 0.22
N LEU A 58 6.11 2.68 -0.67
CA LEU A 58 7.47 2.17 -0.87
C LEU A 58 8.16 2.75 -2.12
N HIS A 59 7.77 3.94 -2.53
CA HIS A 59 8.42 4.64 -3.63
C HIS A 59 9.65 5.42 -3.16
N ALA A 60 10.76 5.28 -3.88
CA ALA A 60 12.05 5.88 -3.52
C ALA A 60 12.00 7.42 -3.35
N HIS A 61 11.09 8.12 -4.05
CA HIS A 61 10.93 9.57 -3.89
C HIS A 61 10.42 9.99 -2.50
N LEU A 62 9.72 9.09 -1.79
CA LEU A 62 9.27 9.35 -0.42
C LEU A 62 10.41 9.24 0.60
N PHE A 63 11.48 8.52 0.25
CA PHE A 63 12.61 8.31 1.15
C PHE A 63 13.41 9.60 1.39
N SER A 64 13.31 10.58 0.51
CA SER A 64 13.93 11.90 0.68
C SER A 64 13.16 12.82 1.64
N ASN A 65 11.94 12.47 2.03
CA ASN A 65 11.15 13.29 2.95
C ASN A 65 11.45 12.93 4.40
N LYS A 66 12.23 13.78 5.09
CA LYS A 66 12.63 13.57 6.48
C LYS A 66 11.44 13.40 7.45
N ALA A 67 10.31 14.04 7.17
CA ALA A 67 9.11 13.95 8.01
C ALA A 67 8.53 12.52 8.10
N PHE A 68 8.72 11.72 7.07
CA PHE A 68 8.21 10.35 7.01
C PHE A 68 9.27 9.26 7.25
N ASN A 69 10.54 9.64 7.48
CA ASN A 69 11.63 8.66 7.57
C ASN A 69 11.42 7.61 8.66
N THR A 70 10.92 7.99 9.83
CA THR A 70 10.65 7.05 10.92
C THR A 70 9.57 6.06 10.56
N GLU A 71 8.43 6.53 10.03
CA GLU A 71 7.32 5.67 9.62
C GLU A 71 7.70 4.76 8.45
N LEU A 72 8.41 5.29 7.44
CA LEU A 72 8.90 4.50 6.31
C LEU A 72 9.90 3.43 6.74
N ARG A 73 10.78 3.75 7.68
CA ARG A 73 11.70 2.78 8.29
C ARG A 73 10.91 1.63 8.94
N GLU A 74 9.90 1.94 9.74
CA GLU A 74 9.05 0.93 10.35
C GLU A 74 8.33 0.07 9.31
N CYS A 75 7.79 0.69 8.25
CA CYS A 75 7.14 -0.02 7.15
C CYS A 75 8.08 -1.00 6.45
N LEU A 76 9.36 -0.63 6.25
CA LEU A 76 10.33 -1.45 5.54
C LEU A 76 10.95 -2.55 6.40
N PHE A 77 11.24 -2.26 7.67
CA PHE A 77 12.02 -3.14 8.53
C PHE A 77 11.20 -3.91 9.56
N SER A 78 10.04 -3.38 9.95
CA SER A 78 9.15 -3.98 10.97
C SER A 78 7.67 -3.82 10.63
N PRO A 79 7.23 -4.20 9.41
CA PRO A 79 5.81 -4.14 9.06
C PRO A 79 5.01 -5.06 9.98
N ALA A 80 3.89 -4.57 10.51
CA ALA A 80 2.96 -5.38 11.28
C ALA A 80 1.89 -6.02 10.37
N ILE A 81 1.38 -5.23 9.41
CA ILE A 81 0.41 -5.70 8.40
C ILE A 81 0.85 -5.21 7.04
N VAL A 82 1.03 -6.14 6.09
CA VAL A 82 1.27 -5.82 4.68
C VAL A 82 -0.04 -5.98 3.92
N HIS A 83 -0.47 -4.89 3.30
CA HIS A 83 -1.71 -4.84 2.54
C HIS A 83 -1.39 -4.85 1.04
N PHE A 84 -1.74 -5.92 0.35
CA PHE A 84 -1.51 -6.10 -1.08
C PHE A 84 -2.57 -5.35 -1.93
N ALA A 85 -2.75 -4.06 -1.64
CA ALA A 85 -3.63 -3.19 -2.41
C ALA A 85 -3.10 -3.02 -3.84
N SER A 86 -3.95 -3.13 -4.83
CA SER A 86 -3.67 -2.94 -6.26
C SER A 86 -2.74 -3.96 -6.93
N CYS A 87 -1.91 -4.66 -6.18
CA CYS A 87 -0.95 -5.64 -6.69
C CYS A 87 -1.23 -7.00 -6.06
N ALA A 88 -1.97 -7.83 -6.77
CA ALA A 88 -2.37 -9.14 -6.26
C ALA A 88 -1.23 -10.18 -6.42
N PRO A 89 -0.64 -10.70 -5.34
CA PRO A 89 0.52 -11.60 -5.40
C PRO A 89 0.19 -12.96 -6.02
N TRP A 90 -1.08 -13.32 -6.14
CA TRP A 90 -1.52 -14.54 -6.83
C TRP A 90 -1.57 -14.41 -8.36
N TYR A 91 -1.31 -13.21 -8.93
CA TYR A 91 -1.16 -13.05 -10.38
C TYR A 91 0.31 -13.02 -10.78
N GLN A 92 0.71 -13.91 -11.70
CA GLN A 92 2.11 -14.00 -12.15
C GLN A 92 2.52 -12.90 -13.13
N ASP A 93 1.58 -12.29 -13.80
CA ASP A 93 1.78 -11.30 -14.86
C ASP A 93 1.55 -9.86 -14.41
N GLU A 94 1.41 -9.63 -13.11
CA GLU A 94 1.31 -8.31 -12.52
C GLU A 94 2.64 -7.80 -11.95
N TYR A 95 2.64 -6.53 -11.57
CA TYR A 95 3.75 -5.90 -10.83
C TYR A 95 4.03 -6.68 -9.55
N LYS A 96 5.29 -6.92 -9.29
CA LYS A 96 5.73 -7.64 -8.08
C LYS A 96 5.89 -6.67 -6.92
N ASN A 97 5.13 -6.94 -5.85
CA ASN A 97 5.29 -6.25 -4.58
C ASN A 97 6.56 -6.75 -3.88
N PRO A 98 7.36 -5.87 -3.25
CA PRO A 98 8.53 -6.29 -2.48
C PRO A 98 8.26 -7.35 -1.42
N PHE A 99 7.03 -7.43 -0.92
CA PHE A 99 6.60 -8.41 0.08
C PHE A 99 5.97 -9.69 -0.51
N ASP A 100 5.96 -9.89 -1.82
CA ASP A 100 5.39 -11.10 -2.44
C ASP A 100 5.95 -12.40 -1.85
N GLY A 101 7.24 -12.41 -1.50
CA GLY A 101 7.87 -13.54 -0.84
C GLY A 101 7.21 -13.94 0.47
N LEU A 102 6.78 -12.97 1.29
CA LEU A 102 6.05 -13.23 2.53
C LEU A 102 4.67 -13.83 2.24
N TRP A 103 3.96 -13.30 1.24
CA TRP A 103 2.67 -13.84 0.84
C TRP A 103 2.80 -15.29 0.35
N HIS A 104 3.76 -15.58 -0.52
CA HIS A 104 3.99 -16.94 -1.03
C HIS A 104 4.33 -17.91 0.07
N ALA A 105 5.22 -17.53 0.99
CA ALA A 105 5.58 -18.36 2.14
C ALA A 105 4.34 -18.66 3.02
N THR A 106 3.55 -17.64 3.35
CA THR A 106 2.31 -17.81 4.13
C THR A 106 1.29 -18.67 3.40
N ASN A 107 1.10 -18.43 2.09
CA ASN A 107 0.15 -19.19 1.29
C ASN A 107 0.45 -20.71 1.28
N GLN A 108 1.72 -21.08 1.29
CA GLN A 108 2.14 -22.49 1.36
C GLN A 108 1.79 -23.16 2.68
N THR A 109 1.62 -22.42 3.77
CA THR A 109 1.27 -22.98 5.09
C THR A 109 -0.24 -23.15 5.29
N LEU A 110 -1.07 -22.61 4.39
CA LEU A 110 -2.51 -22.68 4.50
C LEU A 110 -3.04 -24.07 4.14
N LYS A 111 -4.10 -24.52 4.81
CA LYS A 111 -4.82 -25.77 4.47
C LYS A 111 -5.42 -25.71 3.06
N CYS A 112 -5.85 -24.52 2.60
CA CYS A 112 -6.39 -24.26 1.29
C CYS A 112 -5.63 -23.11 0.65
N PRO A 113 -4.43 -23.35 0.08
CA PRO A 113 -3.63 -22.31 -0.53
C PRO A 113 -4.32 -21.73 -1.76
N ALA A 114 -4.21 -20.41 -1.93
CA ALA A 114 -4.71 -19.73 -3.11
C ALA A 114 -3.91 -20.19 -4.36
N LYS A 115 -4.62 -20.45 -5.44
CA LYS A 115 -3.99 -20.83 -6.72
C LYS A 115 -3.34 -19.62 -7.35
N ILE A 116 -2.09 -19.81 -7.78
CA ILE A 116 -1.37 -18.80 -8.57
C ILE A 116 -1.89 -18.87 -10.01
N THR A 117 -2.34 -17.74 -10.53
CA THR A 117 -2.97 -17.64 -11.84
C THR A 117 -2.37 -16.50 -12.67
N TYR A 118 -2.95 -16.25 -13.84
CA TYR A 118 -2.63 -15.08 -14.65
C TYR A 118 -3.88 -14.19 -14.74
N ARG A 119 -3.72 -12.89 -14.56
CA ARG A 119 -4.81 -11.92 -14.72
C ARG A 119 -5.23 -11.84 -16.18
N HIS A 120 -4.25 -11.74 -17.07
CA HIS A 120 -4.49 -11.71 -18.51
C HIS A 120 -4.64 -13.12 -19.08
N LYS A 121 -5.74 -13.38 -19.78
CA LYS A 121 -6.05 -14.68 -20.40
C LYS A 121 -6.04 -14.57 -21.92
N GLY A 122 -5.83 -15.71 -22.60
CA GLY A 122 -5.93 -15.82 -24.05
C GLY A 122 -5.12 -14.77 -24.82
N TRP A 123 -5.76 -14.05 -25.73
CA TRP A 123 -5.12 -13.06 -26.59
C TRP A 123 -4.51 -11.87 -25.84
N GLN A 124 -5.10 -11.44 -24.76
CA GLN A 124 -4.53 -10.36 -23.92
C GLN A 124 -3.16 -10.77 -23.33
N ARG A 125 -3.04 -12.02 -22.86
CA ARG A 125 -1.77 -12.54 -22.36
C ARG A 125 -0.70 -12.57 -23.46
N LEU A 126 -1.07 -12.98 -24.68
CA LEU A 126 -0.14 -12.97 -25.82
C LEU A 126 0.31 -11.54 -26.16
N LYS A 127 -0.62 -10.58 -26.23
CA LYS A 127 -0.28 -9.15 -26.43
C LYS A 127 0.70 -8.63 -25.38
N HIS A 128 0.49 -8.93 -24.10
CA HIS A 128 1.40 -8.54 -23.03
C HIS A 128 2.78 -9.17 -23.17
N ARG A 129 2.86 -10.44 -23.55
CA ARG A 129 4.14 -11.12 -23.82
C ARG A 129 4.89 -10.48 -24.96
N ILE A 130 4.21 -10.20 -26.08
CA ILE A 130 4.80 -9.52 -27.26
C ILE A 130 5.26 -8.11 -26.87
N LYS A 131 4.41 -7.34 -26.17
CA LYS A 131 4.79 -5.99 -25.68
C LYS A 131 6.07 -6.04 -24.86
N TYR A 132 6.17 -6.93 -23.88
CA TYR A 132 7.35 -7.02 -23.03
C TYR A 132 8.58 -7.63 -23.72
N TRP A 133 8.40 -8.34 -24.81
CA TRP A 133 9.47 -8.81 -25.64
C TRP A 133 10.03 -7.67 -26.52
N LEU A 134 9.16 -6.87 -27.13
CA LEU A 134 9.54 -5.71 -27.95
C LEU A 134 10.06 -4.54 -27.12
N PHE A 135 9.49 -4.33 -25.93
CA PHE A 135 9.79 -3.23 -25.03
C PHE A 135 10.18 -3.73 -23.65
N PRO A 136 11.36 -4.33 -23.46
CA PRO A 136 11.75 -4.93 -22.17
C PRO A 136 11.80 -3.91 -21.02
N LYS A 137 12.10 -2.64 -21.30
CA LYS A 137 12.06 -1.54 -20.31
C LYS A 137 10.64 -1.23 -19.80
N SER A 138 9.60 -1.66 -20.50
CA SER A 138 8.20 -1.49 -20.06
C SER A 138 7.70 -2.59 -19.12
N ARG A 139 8.53 -3.60 -18.83
CA ARG A 139 8.20 -4.60 -17.81
C ARG A 139 8.18 -3.93 -16.46
N PRO A 140 7.14 -4.19 -15.65
CA PRO A 140 7.16 -3.78 -14.27
C PRO A 140 8.39 -4.40 -13.58
N THR A 141 9.31 -3.57 -13.17
CA THR A 141 10.49 -4.03 -12.41
C THR A 141 10.06 -4.28 -10.98
N SER A 142 10.25 -5.51 -10.51
CA SER A 142 10.12 -5.80 -9.10
C SER A 142 11.40 -5.35 -8.39
N ILE A 143 11.30 -4.35 -7.55
CA ILE A 143 12.37 -4.05 -6.60
C ILE A 143 12.21 -5.03 -5.44
N SER A 144 13.28 -5.73 -5.09
CA SER A 144 13.25 -6.61 -3.93
C SER A 144 13.21 -5.80 -2.62
N LEU A 145 12.69 -6.41 -1.56
CA LEU A 145 12.66 -5.74 -0.24
C LEU A 145 14.08 -5.39 0.24
N SER A 146 15.07 -6.22 -0.06
CA SER A 146 16.48 -5.94 0.26
C SER A 146 17.03 -4.73 -0.47
N GLU A 147 16.72 -4.58 -1.75
CA GLU A 147 17.11 -3.40 -2.54
C GLU A 147 16.44 -2.12 -2.02
N LEU A 148 15.14 -2.16 -1.71
CA LEU A 148 14.44 -1.02 -1.12
C LEU A 148 15.04 -0.60 0.23
N ARG A 149 15.36 -1.56 1.08
CA ARG A 149 16.03 -1.31 2.36
C ARG A 149 17.40 -0.68 2.18
N ALA A 150 18.19 -1.18 1.24
CA ALA A 150 19.50 -0.62 0.91
C ALA A 150 19.39 0.82 0.37
N GLN A 151 18.43 1.08 -0.53
CA GLN A 151 18.17 2.43 -1.03
C GLN A 151 17.74 3.39 0.08
N PHE A 152 16.85 2.95 0.98
CA PHE A 152 16.41 3.77 2.11
C PHE A 152 17.58 4.13 3.02
N LEU A 153 18.42 3.17 3.39
CA LEU A 153 19.58 3.40 4.25
C LEU A 153 20.60 4.35 3.61
N LYS A 154 20.84 4.21 2.31
CA LYS A 154 21.72 5.10 1.56
C LYS A 154 21.22 6.54 1.57
N ILE A 155 19.95 6.77 1.23
CA ILE A 155 19.35 8.12 1.23
C ILE A 155 19.35 8.71 2.64
N SER A 156 19.05 7.90 3.67
CA SER A 156 19.05 8.36 5.06
C SER A 156 20.43 8.76 5.55
N SER A 157 21.51 8.07 5.15
CA SER A 157 22.89 8.44 5.50
C SER A 157 23.33 9.74 4.81
N GLU A 158 23.04 9.89 3.52
CA GLU A 158 23.33 11.12 2.77
C GLU A 158 22.64 12.35 3.37
N GLN A 159 21.43 12.18 3.94
CA GLN A 159 20.71 13.26 4.62
C GLN A 159 21.28 13.63 5.98
N GLN A 160 22.01 12.72 6.64
CA GLN A 160 22.69 12.99 7.91
C GLN A 160 24.03 13.69 7.70
N GLU A 161 24.70 13.42 6.56
CA GLU A 161 26.00 14.01 6.21
C GLU A 161 25.90 15.42 5.61
N SER A 162 24.71 15.83 5.13
CA SER A 162 24.50 17.21 4.64
C SER A 162 24.24 18.14 5.85
N PRO A 163 25.21 18.97 6.27
CA PRO A 163 24.95 19.97 7.30
C PRO A 163 23.87 20.93 6.78
N LEU A 164 22.97 21.30 7.65
CA LEU A 164 22.02 22.37 7.45
C LEU A 164 22.76 23.59 6.88
N SER A 165 22.52 23.92 5.64
CA SER A 165 22.86 25.24 5.12
C SER A 165 22.02 26.21 5.98
N GLU A 166 22.73 26.93 6.86
CA GLU A 166 22.15 28.01 7.65
C GLU A 166 21.33 28.90 6.70
N ASP A 167 20.03 28.95 6.95
CA ASP A 167 19.15 29.95 6.35
C ASP A 167 19.69 31.31 6.75
N LYS A 168 20.43 31.93 5.85
CA LYS A 168 20.66 33.37 5.93
C LYS A 168 19.33 34.04 5.64
N GLN A 169 18.60 34.37 6.69
CA GLN A 169 17.55 35.37 6.60
C GLN A 169 18.21 36.75 6.36
N PRO A 170 17.67 37.53 5.41
CA PRO A 170 18.08 38.92 5.20
C PRO A 170 17.59 39.85 6.33
#